data_eb8f09f6d82a442eb9842c4e9a5cce79
#
_entry.id   eb8f09f6d82a442eb9842c4e9a5cce79
#
_cell.length_a   1.000
_cell.length_b   1.000
_cell.length_c   1.000
_cell.angle_alpha   90.00
_cell.angle_beta   90.00
_cell.angle_gamma   90.00
#
_symmetry.space_group_name_H-M   'P 1'
#
loop_
_entity.id
_entity.type
_entity.pdbx_description
1 polymer ?
#
loop_
_entity_poly.entity_id
_entity_poly.type
_entity_poly.pdbx_seq_one_letter_code
_entity_poly.pdbx_strand_id
1 'polypeptide(L)'
;MRIFPLSLSQYFARFNRDERGVSAVEFAMLLPLMLTLYLGTAEISQAVGTDRKVTLTTRTVADLASQVKNITNADMTNLLGASASVIAPYDSSKLKVTVSRVDIDGNGNAKVVWSDTLGGSAQHQPNDVVAVPTALKVPNSSLIWSEVSYAYQPPVGAEILSYLGLPQGTINLSDQIYMAPRLSNVVTRSVS
;
A
#
# COMPACT_ATOMS: atom_id res chain seq x y z
N MET A 1 -9.70 45.35 58.36
CA MET A 1 -9.12 45.18 57.02
C MET A 1 -10.23 45.42 56.01
N ARG A 2 -10.30 46.62 55.37
CA ARG A 2 -11.41 46.98 54.45
C ARG A 2 -11.04 46.54 53.07
N ILE A 3 -11.69 45.50 52.58
CA ILE A 3 -11.58 45.06 51.19
C ILE A 3 -12.50 45.99 50.35
N PHE A 4 -11.93 46.96 49.67
CA PHE A 4 -12.66 47.80 48.71
C PHE A 4 -12.98 46.93 47.47
N PRO A 5 -14.25 46.75 47.09
CA PRO A 5 -14.58 46.11 45.87
C PRO A 5 -14.13 47.01 44.70
N LEU A 6 -13.32 46.43 43.79
CA LEU A 6 -12.92 47.13 42.58
C LEU A 6 -14.18 47.50 41.77
N SER A 7 -14.23 48.72 41.27
CA SER A 7 -15.37 49.18 40.45
C SER A 7 -15.40 48.42 39.14
N LEU A 8 -16.60 48.21 38.57
CA LEU A 8 -16.80 47.53 37.27
C LEU A 8 -15.92 48.14 36.18
N SER A 9 -15.69 49.45 36.18
CA SER A 9 -14.79 50.12 35.24
C SER A 9 -13.33 49.67 35.36
N GLN A 10 -12.88 49.29 36.56
CA GLN A 10 -11.50 48.79 36.73
C GLN A 10 -11.36 47.32 36.25
N TYR A 11 -12.42 46.54 36.30
CA TYR A 11 -12.44 45.21 35.69
C TYR A 11 -12.41 45.33 34.14
N PHE A 12 -13.19 46.20 33.55
CA PHE A 12 -13.17 46.44 32.12
C PHE A 12 -11.83 47.00 31.61
N ALA A 13 -11.20 47.93 32.35
CA ALA A 13 -9.89 48.45 32.05
C ALA A 13 -8.77 47.38 32.11
N ARG A 14 -8.86 46.43 33.04
CA ARG A 14 -7.95 45.28 33.14
C ARG A 14 -8.17 44.31 31.98
N PHE A 15 -9.42 44.05 31.62
CA PHE A 15 -9.75 43.17 30.46
C PHE A 15 -9.24 43.73 29.15
N ASN A 16 -9.36 45.05 28.94
CA ASN A 16 -8.87 45.72 27.70
C ASN A 16 -7.31 45.80 27.64
N ARG A 17 -6.62 45.51 28.72
CA ARG A 17 -5.16 45.59 28.86
C ARG A 17 -4.47 44.22 28.96
N ASP A 18 -5.27 43.15 28.91
CA ASP A 18 -4.79 41.79 29.07
C ASP A 18 -4.39 41.23 27.68
N GLU A 19 -3.13 41.42 27.31
CA GLU A 19 -2.53 40.91 26.07
C GLU A 19 -2.47 39.38 26.01
N ARG A 20 -2.73 38.68 27.12
CA ARG A 20 -2.75 37.21 27.17
C ARG A 20 -3.87 36.63 26.31
N GLY A 21 -4.99 37.36 26.15
CA GLY A 21 -6.08 36.96 25.26
C GLY A 21 -5.70 37.02 23.78
N VAL A 22 -4.84 37.95 23.38
CA VAL A 22 -4.41 38.12 21.98
C VAL A 22 -3.57 36.90 21.56
N SER A 23 -2.58 36.52 22.37
CA SER A 23 -1.73 35.33 22.08
C SER A 23 -2.56 34.02 22.00
N ALA A 24 -3.61 33.90 22.80
CA ALA A 24 -4.51 32.75 22.73
C ALA A 24 -5.31 32.69 21.43
N VAL A 25 -5.77 33.87 20.93
CA VAL A 25 -6.48 33.99 19.65
C VAL A 25 -5.51 33.71 18.48
N GLU A 26 -4.30 34.27 18.51
CA GLU A 26 -3.26 34.03 17.51
C GLU A 26 -2.94 32.51 17.42
N PHE A 27 -2.74 31.87 18.58
CA PHE A 27 -2.51 30.42 18.61
C PHE A 27 -3.70 29.64 18.08
N ALA A 28 -4.95 30.02 18.45
CA ALA A 28 -6.16 29.37 17.98
C ALA A 28 -6.35 29.46 16.46
N MET A 29 -5.87 30.55 15.83
CA MET A 29 -5.89 30.70 14.37
C MET A 29 -4.83 29.82 13.67
N LEU A 30 -3.67 29.63 14.30
CA LEU A 30 -2.59 28.80 13.73
C LEU A 30 -2.82 27.30 13.97
N LEU A 31 -3.53 26.94 15.04
CA LEU A 31 -3.75 25.56 15.46
C LEU A 31 -4.35 24.67 14.35
N PRO A 32 -5.42 25.06 13.65
CA PRO A 32 -5.98 24.25 12.56
C PRO A 32 -4.97 23.99 11.44
N LEU A 33 -4.18 25.02 11.07
CA LEU A 33 -3.14 24.88 10.06
C LEU A 33 -2.04 23.90 10.50
N MET A 34 -1.57 24.04 11.74
CA MET A 34 -0.54 23.13 12.30
C MET A 34 -1.04 21.70 12.39
N LEU A 35 -2.28 21.48 12.83
CA LEU A 35 -2.89 20.15 12.89
C LEU A 35 -3.03 19.53 11.49
N THR A 36 -3.47 20.31 10.50
CA THR A 36 -3.60 19.82 9.13
C THR A 36 -2.24 19.40 8.55
N LEU A 37 -1.20 20.20 8.77
CA LEU A 37 0.16 19.87 8.33
C LEU A 37 0.71 18.64 9.07
N TYR A 38 0.50 18.55 10.36
CA TYR A 38 0.94 17.42 11.17
C TYR A 38 0.27 16.11 10.75
N LEU A 39 -1.06 16.11 10.67
CA LEU A 39 -1.84 14.94 10.26
C LEU A 39 -1.55 14.55 8.82
N GLY A 40 -1.46 15.53 7.90
CA GLY A 40 -1.12 15.26 6.51
C GLY A 40 0.28 14.63 6.35
N THR A 41 1.26 15.07 7.13
CA THR A 41 2.60 14.48 7.12
C THR A 41 2.59 13.05 7.66
N ALA A 42 1.83 12.79 8.73
CA ALA A 42 1.68 11.45 9.30
C ALA A 42 1.02 10.48 8.29
N GLU A 43 -0.04 10.92 7.61
CA GLU A 43 -0.72 10.13 6.57
C GLU A 43 0.21 9.78 5.39
N ILE A 44 0.95 10.76 4.88
CA ILE A 44 1.92 10.53 3.80
C ILE A 44 2.99 9.52 4.25
N SER A 45 3.50 9.66 5.48
CA SER A 45 4.50 8.73 6.02
C SER A 45 3.98 7.30 6.09
N GLN A 46 2.73 7.11 6.51
CA GLN A 46 2.08 5.79 6.55
C GLN A 46 1.85 5.23 5.14
N ALA A 47 1.40 6.05 4.18
CA ALA A 47 1.22 5.63 2.80
C ALA A 47 2.53 5.14 2.17
N VAL A 48 3.64 5.88 2.37
CA VAL A 48 4.98 5.48 1.91
C VAL A 48 5.45 4.19 2.60
N GLY A 49 5.17 4.03 3.90
CA GLY A 49 5.47 2.80 4.65
C GLY A 49 4.72 1.59 4.08
N THR A 50 3.44 1.76 3.75
CA THR A 50 2.61 0.71 3.13
C THR A 50 3.11 0.37 1.73
N ASP A 51 3.45 1.36 0.90
CA ASP A 51 3.97 1.18 -0.45
C ASP A 51 5.27 0.36 -0.46
N ARG A 52 6.19 0.65 0.46
CA ARG A 52 7.40 -0.16 0.65
C ARG A 52 7.10 -1.61 1.02
N LYS A 53 6.05 -1.85 1.82
CA LYS A 53 5.60 -3.20 2.16
C LYS A 53 4.99 -3.92 0.96
N VAL A 54 4.24 -3.22 0.11
CA VAL A 54 3.72 -3.77 -1.15
C VAL A 54 4.89 -4.22 -2.03
N THR A 55 5.87 -3.36 -2.26
CA THR A 55 7.08 -3.70 -3.03
C THR A 55 7.83 -4.90 -2.44
N LEU A 56 8.00 -4.94 -1.11
CA LEU A 56 8.64 -6.08 -0.44
C LEU A 56 7.85 -7.38 -0.65
N THR A 57 6.52 -7.32 -0.52
CA THR A 57 5.63 -8.46 -0.74
C THR A 57 5.76 -8.98 -2.18
N THR A 58 5.71 -8.09 -3.18
CA THR A 58 5.86 -8.43 -4.60
C THR A 58 7.16 -9.19 -4.86
N ARG A 59 8.27 -8.68 -4.30
CA ARG A 59 9.60 -9.30 -4.44
C ARG A 59 9.67 -10.64 -3.73
N THR A 60 9.14 -10.75 -2.51
CA THR A 60 9.18 -11.99 -1.73
C THR A 60 8.39 -13.09 -2.41
N VAL A 61 7.20 -12.78 -2.92
CA VAL A 61 6.35 -13.74 -3.63
C VAL A 61 7.03 -14.23 -4.92
N ALA A 62 7.58 -13.31 -5.73
CA ALA A 62 8.32 -13.68 -6.93
C ALA A 62 9.56 -14.52 -6.62
N ASP A 63 10.29 -14.17 -5.56
CA ASP A 63 11.49 -14.87 -5.14
C ASP A 63 11.17 -16.31 -4.68
N LEU A 64 10.18 -16.47 -3.81
CA LEU A 64 9.72 -17.80 -3.36
C LEU A 64 9.28 -18.68 -4.53
N ALA A 65 8.50 -18.12 -5.48
CA ALA A 65 8.06 -18.86 -6.66
C ALA A 65 9.22 -19.21 -7.60
N SER A 66 10.27 -18.39 -7.66
CA SER A 66 11.44 -18.64 -8.52
C SER A 66 12.39 -19.68 -7.96
N GLN A 67 12.33 -20.01 -6.65
CA GLN A 67 13.21 -20.91 -5.94
C GLN A 67 12.79 -22.39 -5.99
N VAL A 68 11.70 -22.71 -6.65
CA VAL A 68 11.18 -24.07 -6.78
C VAL A 68 11.12 -24.51 -8.23
N LYS A 69 11.22 -25.81 -8.48
CA LYS A 69 11.07 -26.38 -9.85
C LYS A 69 9.62 -26.67 -10.18
N ASN A 70 8.84 -27.02 -9.18
CA ASN A 70 7.42 -27.32 -9.31
C ASN A 70 6.67 -26.76 -8.12
N ILE A 71 5.49 -26.18 -8.37
CA ILE A 71 4.59 -25.63 -7.35
C ILE A 71 3.33 -26.49 -7.29
N THR A 72 3.09 -27.14 -6.17
CA THR A 72 1.85 -27.88 -5.88
C THR A 72 0.76 -26.90 -5.38
N ASN A 73 -0.48 -27.39 -5.20
CA ASN A 73 -1.55 -26.59 -4.57
C ASN A 73 -1.19 -26.14 -3.15
N ALA A 74 -0.58 -27.03 -2.37
CA ALA A 74 -0.13 -26.74 -1.01
C ALA A 74 0.99 -25.66 -1.00
N ASP A 75 1.97 -25.79 -1.90
CA ASP A 75 3.04 -24.81 -2.04
C ASP A 75 2.51 -23.44 -2.43
N MET A 76 1.56 -23.38 -3.38
CA MET A 76 0.93 -22.13 -3.81
C MET A 76 0.14 -21.49 -2.66
N THR A 77 -0.62 -22.26 -1.90
CA THR A 77 -1.34 -21.75 -0.73
C THR A 77 -0.38 -21.17 0.31
N ASN A 78 0.73 -21.86 0.58
CA ASN A 78 1.76 -21.40 1.52
C ASN A 78 2.46 -20.13 0.99
N LEU A 79 2.80 -20.10 -0.28
CA LEU A 79 3.44 -18.96 -0.95
C LEU A 79 2.55 -17.70 -0.91
N LEU A 80 1.29 -17.85 -1.30
CA LEU A 80 0.33 -16.77 -1.23
C LEU A 80 0.01 -16.37 0.23
N GLY A 81 -0.06 -17.36 1.14
CA GLY A 81 -0.21 -17.10 2.59
C GLY A 81 0.96 -16.32 3.19
N ALA A 82 2.19 -16.56 2.73
CA ALA A 82 3.36 -15.81 3.18
C ALA A 82 3.24 -14.31 2.88
N SER A 83 2.56 -13.93 1.79
CA SER A 83 2.33 -12.51 1.45
C SER A 83 1.58 -11.75 2.55
N ALA A 84 0.63 -12.41 3.23
CA ALA A 84 -0.09 -11.84 4.37
C ALA A 84 0.82 -11.56 5.58
N SER A 85 1.84 -12.39 5.77
CA SER A 85 2.84 -12.17 6.84
C SER A 85 3.78 -11.02 6.52
N VAL A 86 4.15 -10.85 5.25
CA VAL A 86 5.06 -9.78 4.80
C VAL A 86 4.38 -8.41 4.88
N ILE A 87 3.10 -8.32 4.52
CA ILE A 87 2.36 -7.04 4.56
C ILE A 87 2.10 -6.55 5.99
N ALA A 88 2.19 -7.43 6.99
CA ALA A 88 1.99 -7.03 8.38
C ALA A 88 2.87 -5.81 8.77
N PRO A 89 2.35 -4.86 9.58
CA PRO A 89 1.13 -4.91 10.39
C PRO A 89 -0.15 -4.44 9.67
N TYR A 90 -0.12 -4.24 8.35
CA TYR A 90 -1.27 -3.79 7.58
C TYR A 90 -2.29 -4.92 7.35
N ASP A 91 -3.54 -4.53 7.11
CA ASP A 91 -4.67 -5.46 6.95
C ASP A 91 -4.53 -6.30 5.66
N SER A 92 -4.26 -7.60 5.83
CA SER A 92 -4.08 -8.52 4.71
C SER A 92 -5.36 -8.75 3.88
N SER A 93 -6.55 -8.40 4.40
CA SER A 93 -7.79 -8.52 3.64
C SER A 93 -7.88 -7.56 2.45
N LYS A 94 -7.09 -6.48 2.49
CA LYS A 94 -6.97 -5.47 1.42
C LYS A 94 -5.88 -5.79 0.40
N LEU A 95 -5.14 -6.89 0.62
CA LEU A 95 -4.05 -7.34 -0.23
C LEU A 95 -4.58 -8.22 -1.36
N LYS A 96 -4.14 -7.94 -2.57
CA LYS A 96 -4.40 -8.76 -3.76
C LYS A 96 -3.06 -9.14 -4.36
N VAL A 97 -2.89 -10.42 -4.64
CA VAL A 97 -1.65 -10.98 -5.19
C VAL A 97 -1.98 -11.83 -6.41
N THR A 98 -1.21 -11.66 -7.48
CA THR A 98 -1.22 -12.57 -8.64
C THR A 98 0.19 -13.06 -8.88
N VAL A 99 0.34 -14.35 -9.08
CA VAL A 99 1.61 -14.98 -9.48
C VAL A 99 1.38 -15.75 -10.76
N SER A 100 2.17 -15.44 -11.77
CA SER A 100 2.05 -16.05 -13.09
C SER A 100 3.40 -16.50 -13.60
N ARG A 101 3.42 -17.57 -14.39
CA ARG A 101 4.53 -17.90 -15.25
C ARG A 101 4.27 -17.38 -16.64
N VAL A 102 5.24 -16.67 -17.19
CA VAL A 102 5.22 -16.12 -18.53
C VAL A 102 6.36 -16.74 -19.33
N ASP A 103 6.06 -17.39 -20.44
CA ASP A 103 7.05 -17.93 -21.37
C ASP A 103 7.20 -16.97 -22.57
N ILE A 104 8.44 -16.78 -23.00
CA ILE A 104 8.80 -15.96 -24.15
C ILE A 104 9.19 -16.89 -25.29
N ASP A 105 8.45 -16.84 -26.39
CA ASP A 105 8.71 -17.66 -27.57
C ASP A 105 9.96 -17.18 -28.35
N GLY A 106 10.35 -17.93 -29.39
CA GLY A 106 11.49 -17.58 -30.25
C GLY A 106 11.35 -16.25 -31.01
N ASN A 107 10.12 -15.72 -31.12
CA ASN A 107 9.81 -14.45 -31.77
C ASN A 107 9.72 -13.27 -30.77
N GLY A 108 9.90 -13.53 -29.46
CA GLY A 108 9.82 -12.52 -28.40
C GLY A 108 8.40 -12.21 -27.94
N ASN A 109 7.40 -13.04 -28.28
CA ASN A 109 6.05 -12.92 -27.73
C ASN A 109 6.00 -13.58 -26.36
N ALA A 110 5.48 -12.85 -25.38
CA ALA A 110 5.31 -13.32 -24.02
C ALA A 110 3.89 -13.81 -23.78
N LYS A 111 3.74 -15.05 -23.27
CA LYS A 111 2.45 -15.67 -23.02
C LYS A 111 2.39 -16.25 -21.61
N VAL A 112 1.25 -16.10 -20.95
CA VAL A 112 0.98 -16.71 -19.64
C VAL A 112 0.82 -18.22 -19.83
N VAL A 113 1.48 -19.00 -18.97
CA VAL A 113 1.35 -20.47 -18.93
C VAL A 113 0.42 -20.90 -17.83
N TRP A 114 0.60 -20.34 -16.63
CA TRP A 114 -0.28 -20.50 -15.49
C TRP A 114 -0.31 -19.24 -14.64
N SER A 115 -1.39 -19.05 -13.90
CA SER A 115 -1.59 -17.91 -12.99
C SER A 115 -2.40 -18.36 -11.78
N ASP A 116 -2.00 -17.94 -10.60
CA ASP A 116 -2.72 -18.16 -9.34
C ASP A 116 -2.89 -16.82 -8.62
N THR A 117 -3.98 -16.67 -7.85
CA THR A 117 -4.36 -15.38 -7.24
C THR A 117 -4.79 -15.53 -5.79
N LEU A 118 -4.62 -14.43 -5.03
CA LEU A 118 -5.12 -14.25 -3.67
C LEU A 118 -5.87 -12.92 -3.57
N GLY A 119 -6.89 -12.86 -2.71
CA GLY A 119 -7.61 -11.62 -2.39
C GLY A 119 -8.51 -11.10 -3.52
N GLY A 120 -8.94 -11.98 -4.43
CA GLY A 120 -9.80 -11.60 -5.55
C GLY A 120 -9.07 -10.71 -6.59
N SER A 121 -7.78 -10.92 -6.76
CA SER A 121 -7.02 -10.34 -7.87
C SER A 121 -7.50 -10.91 -9.20
N ALA A 122 -7.30 -10.16 -10.28
CA ALA A 122 -7.56 -10.65 -11.63
C ALA A 122 -6.55 -11.76 -11.99
N GLN A 123 -7.05 -12.92 -12.39
CA GLN A 123 -6.23 -14.03 -12.85
C GLN A 123 -6.02 -13.91 -14.36
N HIS A 124 -4.77 -14.05 -14.78
CA HIS A 124 -4.45 -14.16 -16.21
C HIS A 124 -4.82 -15.56 -16.72
N GLN A 125 -5.31 -15.62 -17.93
CA GLN A 125 -5.68 -16.90 -18.53
C GLN A 125 -4.45 -17.52 -19.26
N PRO A 126 -4.36 -18.85 -19.31
CA PRO A 126 -3.34 -19.50 -20.14
C PRO A 126 -3.43 -19.05 -21.59
N ASN A 127 -2.28 -18.76 -22.20
CA ASN A 127 -2.09 -18.16 -23.51
C ASN A 127 -2.41 -16.66 -23.67
N ASP A 128 -2.77 -15.95 -22.60
CA ASP A 128 -2.88 -14.50 -22.65
C ASP A 128 -1.53 -13.91 -23.07
N VAL A 129 -1.57 -13.01 -24.06
CA VAL A 129 -0.39 -12.27 -24.50
C VAL A 129 -0.19 -11.08 -23.56
N VAL A 130 0.97 -11.01 -22.93
CA VAL A 130 1.29 -9.97 -21.95
C VAL A 130 2.47 -9.10 -22.39
N ALA A 131 2.43 -7.86 -21.95
CA ALA A 131 3.49 -6.90 -22.22
C ALA A 131 4.63 -7.07 -21.22
N VAL A 132 5.74 -7.64 -21.64
CA VAL A 132 6.98 -7.73 -20.85
C VAL A 132 7.95 -6.65 -21.32
N PRO A 133 8.71 -5.99 -20.43
CA PRO A 133 9.73 -5.03 -20.82
C PRO A 133 10.72 -5.63 -21.82
N THR A 134 11.08 -4.86 -22.86
CA THR A 134 11.92 -5.36 -23.96
C THR A 134 13.26 -5.92 -23.48
N ALA A 135 13.84 -5.34 -22.43
CA ALA A 135 15.09 -5.82 -21.85
C ALA A 135 15.01 -7.24 -21.24
N LEU A 136 13.80 -7.72 -20.92
CA LEU A 136 13.55 -9.06 -20.34
C LEU A 136 13.09 -10.07 -21.40
N LYS A 137 12.84 -9.65 -22.63
CA LYS A 137 12.39 -10.52 -23.73
C LYS A 137 13.54 -11.35 -24.31
N VAL A 138 14.04 -12.29 -23.52
CA VAL A 138 15.03 -13.26 -24.01
C VAL A 138 14.28 -14.42 -24.70
N PRO A 139 14.53 -14.69 -25.98
CA PRO A 139 13.85 -15.77 -26.68
C PRO A 139 14.05 -17.14 -26.00
N ASN A 140 13.00 -17.94 -25.97
CA ASN A 140 12.95 -19.28 -25.36
C ASN A 140 13.27 -19.26 -23.84
N SER A 141 12.88 -18.20 -23.14
CA SER A 141 13.02 -18.08 -21.68
C SER A 141 11.68 -18.08 -20.98
N SER A 142 11.71 -18.30 -19.68
CA SER A 142 10.55 -18.27 -18.79
C SER A 142 10.79 -17.28 -17.66
N LEU A 143 9.76 -16.56 -17.28
CA LEU A 143 9.77 -15.60 -16.19
C LEU A 143 8.64 -15.91 -15.20
N ILE A 144 8.89 -15.67 -13.93
CA ILE A 144 7.84 -15.55 -12.90
C ILE A 144 7.47 -14.07 -12.81
N TRP A 145 6.20 -13.79 -12.97
CA TRP A 145 5.62 -12.47 -12.86
C TRP A 145 4.76 -12.39 -11.60
N SER A 146 5.12 -11.52 -10.69
CA SER A 146 4.35 -11.25 -9.48
C SER A 146 3.77 -9.85 -9.55
N GLU A 147 2.48 -9.75 -9.28
CA GLU A 147 1.73 -8.50 -9.20
C GLU A 147 1.07 -8.42 -7.84
N VAL A 148 1.24 -7.33 -7.14
CA VAL A 148 0.63 -7.09 -5.84
C VAL A 148 -0.04 -5.74 -5.85
N SER A 149 -1.26 -5.69 -5.32
CA SER A 149 -1.97 -4.44 -5.09
C SER A 149 -2.56 -4.40 -3.69
N TYR A 150 -2.63 -3.22 -3.12
CA TYR A 150 -3.15 -2.97 -1.79
C TYR A 150 -4.07 -1.74 -1.78
N ALA A 151 -5.30 -1.92 -1.30
CA ALA A 151 -6.28 -0.83 -1.19
C ALA A 151 -6.02 -0.03 0.09
N TYR A 152 -5.09 0.94 0.02
CA TYR A 152 -4.76 1.80 1.15
C TYR A 152 -5.85 2.83 1.40
N GLN A 153 -6.28 2.94 2.65
CA GLN A 153 -7.19 3.98 3.13
C GLN A 153 -6.48 4.77 4.23
N PRO A 154 -6.29 6.10 4.05
CA PRO A 154 -5.72 6.96 5.08
C PRO A 154 -6.56 6.91 6.36
N PRO A 155 -6.02 6.47 7.52
CA PRO A 155 -6.84 6.23 8.71
C PRO A 155 -7.50 7.52 9.24
N VAL A 156 -6.76 8.61 9.35
CA VAL A 156 -7.29 9.88 9.88
C VAL A 156 -8.06 10.64 8.79
N GLY A 157 -7.53 10.67 7.57
CA GLY A 157 -8.18 11.34 6.44
C GLY A 157 -9.55 10.74 6.13
N ALA A 158 -9.67 9.41 6.14
CA ALA A 158 -10.94 8.71 5.90
C ALA A 158 -11.98 9.04 6.99
N GLU A 159 -11.60 9.11 8.25
CA GLU A 159 -12.51 9.45 9.35
C GLU A 159 -13.00 10.90 9.26
N ILE A 160 -12.11 11.85 8.98
CA ILE A 160 -12.47 13.26 8.81
C ILE A 160 -13.42 13.43 7.61
N LEU A 161 -13.12 12.78 6.47
CA LEU A 161 -13.98 12.82 5.29
C LEU A 161 -15.36 12.20 5.57
N SER A 162 -15.39 11.10 6.30
CA SER A 162 -16.64 10.45 6.73
C SER A 162 -17.48 11.39 7.62
N TYR A 163 -16.86 12.06 8.57
CA TYR A 163 -17.53 13.03 9.43
C TYR A 163 -18.09 14.23 8.66
N LEU A 164 -17.42 14.64 7.60
CA LEU A 164 -17.86 15.73 6.70
C LEU A 164 -18.87 15.26 5.64
N GLY A 165 -19.25 13.96 5.61
CA GLY A 165 -20.14 13.40 4.60
C GLY A 165 -19.51 13.32 3.21
N LEU A 166 -18.17 13.37 3.10
CA LEU A 166 -17.44 13.28 1.86
C LEU A 166 -17.01 11.85 1.54
N PRO A 167 -16.86 11.48 0.25
CA PRO A 167 -16.40 10.15 -0.14
C PRO A 167 -15.01 9.84 0.45
N GLN A 168 -14.89 8.67 1.05
CA GLN A 168 -13.60 8.17 1.52
C GLN A 168 -12.74 7.74 0.33
N GLY A 169 -11.62 8.42 0.12
CA GLY A 169 -10.68 8.08 -0.93
C GLY A 169 -9.89 6.81 -0.60
N THR A 170 -9.84 5.86 -1.53
CA THR A 170 -8.93 4.71 -1.47
C THR A 170 -7.80 4.93 -2.46
N ILE A 171 -6.56 4.81 -1.99
CA ILE A 171 -5.36 4.87 -2.84
C ILE A 171 -4.95 3.43 -3.14
N ASN A 172 -4.93 3.06 -4.43
CA ASN A 172 -4.48 1.74 -4.83
C ASN A 172 -2.95 1.75 -5.01
N LEU A 173 -2.24 1.15 -4.06
CA LEU A 173 -0.80 0.95 -4.12
C LEU A 173 -0.54 -0.37 -4.85
N SER A 174 0.30 -0.36 -5.88
CA SER A 174 0.57 -1.57 -6.66
C SER A 174 2.01 -1.61 -7.14
N ASP A 175 2.56 -2.83 -7.19
CA ASP A 175 3.88 -3.10 -7.73
C ASP A 175 3.88 -4.42 -8.50
N GLN A 176 4.82 -4.56 -9.46
CA GLN A 176 4.99 -5.77 -10.24
C GLN A 176 6.48 -6.03 -10.51
N ILE A 177 6.84 -7.30 -10.52
CA ILE A 177 8.21 -7.70 -10.79
C ILE A 177 8.27 -8.98 -11.62
N TYR A 178 9.28 -9.07 -12.46
CA TYR A 178 9.63 -10.27 -13.21
C TYR A 178 10.93 -10.86 -12.67
N MET A 179 10.94 -12.17 -12.40
CA MET A 179 12.14 -12.89 -11.98
C MET A 179 12.34 -14.14 -12.83
N ALA A 180 13.59 -14.41 -13.18
CA ALA A 180 13.92 -15.68 -13.82
C ALA A 180 13.89 -16.84 -12.80
N PRO A 181 13.40 -18.03 -13.18
CA PRO A 181 13.54 -19.22 -12.34
C PRO A 181 15.01 -19.50 -11.98
N ARG A 182 15.27 -19.89 -10.72
CA ARG A 182 16.66 -20.04 -10.22
C ARG A 182 17.17 -21.48 -10.25
N LEU A 183 16.28 -22.46 -10.06
CA LEU A 183 16.65 -23.89 -9.93
C LEU A 183 16.33 -24.71 -11.18
N SER A 184 15.69 -24.11 -12.20
CA SER A 184 15.33 -24.76 -13.45
C SER A 184 15.10 -23.69 -14.52
N ASN A 185 15.00 -24.10 -15.77
CA ASN A 185 14.67 -23.17 -16.87
C ASN A 185 13.21 -22.71 -16.78
N VAL A 186 12.35 -23.48 -16.13
CA VAL A 186 10.92 -23.23 -16.02
C VAL A 186 10.41 -23.66 -14.66
N VAL A 187 9.37 -23.01 -14.14
CA VAL A 187 8.65 -23.46 -12.95
C VAL A 187 7.33 -24.06 -13.40
N THR A 188 7.15 -25.36 -13.10
CA THR A 188 5.90 -26.06 -13.46
C THR A 188 4.85 -25.89 -12.37
N ARG A 189 3.59 -26.05 -12.73
CA ARG A 189 2.46 -26.02 -11.81
C ARG A 189 1.76 -27.37 -11.85
N SER A 190 1.72 -28.08 -10.74
CA SER A 190 0.96 -29.32 -10.61
C SER A 190 -0.27 -29.10 -9.75
N VAL A 191 -1.42 -29.36 -10.33
CA VAL A 191 -2.72 -29.33 -9.65
C VAL A 191 -2.99 -30.75 -9.14
N SER A 192 -2.42 -31.06 -7.98
CA SER A 192 -2.67 -32.33 -7.28
C SER A 192 -3.17 -32.04 -5.87
#